data_432f230b7bea9901386dc1537d85917b
#
_entry.id   432f230b7bea9901386dc1537d85917b
#
_cell.length_a   1.000
_cell.length_b   1.000
_cell.length_c   1.000
_cell.angle_alpha   90.00
_cell.angle_beta   90.00
_cell.angle_gamma   90.00
#
_symmetry.space_group_name_H-M   'P 1'
#
loop_
_entity.id
_entity.type
_entity.pdbx_description
1 polymer ?
#
loop_
_entity_poly.entity_id
_entity_poly.type
_entity_poly.pdbx_seq_one_letter_code
_entity_poly.pdbx_strand_id
1 'polypeptide(L)'
;MKNWVVKLLVLLFIPSLAGILFTVALGFNPGGWLQITTYAFPPLLTLAGGAFIIASRWKIPFLILMAAASMAFNIPLQNWLFHSADEVVRYHAVTDLYNGGNNALYFTFDTLEVDYARRSSVTVTREVTRSMGRHRYRKEQKQYHFSVAPAFTDSLPRHKYEEREVKAWVIPVRHEKGQAVVCYERCIFDLDDYQKAIDRSRCKLHHPQAPIIRPLYSQFITRQEWKGIFLNVAWIVLSVLIVLGVILNYQADRRKA
;
A
#
# COMPACT_ATOMS: atom_id res chain seq x y z
N MET A 1 -19.00 -33.53 10.04
CA MET A 1 -18.71 -32.75 8.80
C MET A 1 -19.01 -31.26 8.93
N LYS A 2 -20.22 -30.86 9.32
CA LYS A 2 -20.60 -29.43 9.37
C LYS A 2 -19.71 -28.52 10.24
N ASN A 3 -19.20 -29.00 11.37
CA ASN A 3 -18.49 -28.13 12.35
C ASN A 3 -17.11 -27.64 11.92
N TRP A 4 -16.35 -28.33 11.07
CA TRP A 4 -15.03 -27.87 10.67
C TRP A 4 -15.08 -26.81 9.57
N VAL A 5 -16.05 -26.93 8.63
CA VAL A 5 -16.27 -25.88 7.60
C VAL A 5 -16.63 -24.56 8.27
N VAL A 6 -17.54 -24.61 9.25
CA VAL A 6 -17.91 -23.43 10.02
C VAL A 6 -16.70 -22.82 10.73
N LYS A 7 -15.85 -23.65 11.37
CA LYS A 7 -14.61 -23.16 12.01
C LYS A 7 -13.66 -22.48 11.03
N LEU A 8 -13.48 -23.05 9.83
CA LEU A 8 -12.63 -22.43 8.78
C LEU A 8 -13.19 -21.10 8.30
N LEU A 9 -14.49 -21.06 8.03
CA LEU A 9 -15.17 -19.83 7.63
C LEU A 9 -15.04 -18.76 8.70
N VAL A 10 -15.28 -19.10 9.97
CA VAL A 10 -15.11 -18.19 11.11
C VAL A 10 -13.67 -17.66 11.18
N LEU A 11 -12.66 -18.52 11.04
CA LEU A 11 -11.26 -18.14 11.09
C LEU A 11 -10.79 -17.31 9.90
N LEU A 12 -11.48 -17.36 8.78
CA LEU A 12 -11.12 -16.57 7.60
C LEU A 12 -11.91 -15.25 7.55
N PHE A 13 -13.23 -15.32 7.76
CA PHE A 13 -14.11 -14.17 7.56
C PHE A 13 -14.16 -13.21 8.74
N ILE A 14 -14.12 -13.67 9.99
CA ILE A 14 -14.17 -12.77 11.15
C ILE A 14 -12.92 -11.89 11.22
N PRO A 15 -11.68 -12.41 11.08
CA PRO A 15 -10.49 -11.56 11.02
C PRO A 15 -10.50 -10.59 9.83
N SER A 16 -11.04 -11.03 8.67
CA SER A 16 -11.16 -10.16 7.49
C SER A 16 -12.14 -9.02 7.72
N LEU A 17 -13.30 -9.32 8.34
CA LEU A 17 -14.28 -8.30 8.71
C LEU A 17 -13.69 -7.31 9.73
N ALA A 18 -12.98 -7.81 10.73
CA ALA A 18 -12.28 -6.97 11.70
C ALA A 18 -11.22 -6.08 11.02
N GLY A 19 -10.48 -6.62 10.03
CA GLY A 19 -9.55 -5.86 9.20
C GLY A 19 -10.22 -4.75 8.40
N ILE A 20 -11.40 -5.02 7.81
CA ILE A 20 -12.19 -4.01 7.10
C ILE A 20 -12.62 -2.89 8.06
N LEU A 21 -13.19 -3.26 9.21
CA LEU A 21 -13.62 -2.29 10.22
C LEU A 21 -12.46 -1.44 10.73
N PHE A 22 -11.30 -2.04 10.93
CA PHE A 22 -10.08 -1.34 11.33
C PHE A 22 -9.61 -0.36 10.24
N THR A 23 -9.64 -0.77 8.97
CA THR A 23 -9.30 0.09 7.83
C THR A 23 -10.26 1.28 7.73
N VAL A 24 -11.55 1.05 7.90
CA VAL A 24 -12.58 2.11 7.91
C VAL A 24 -12.36 3.08 9.08
N ALA A 25 -12.07 2.55 10.28
CA ALA A 25 -11.84 3.38 11.47
C ALA A 25 -10.60 4.27 11.38
N LEU A 26 -9.55 3.80 10.67
CA LEU A 26 -8.32 4.58 10.43
C LEU A 26 -8.45 5.57 9.25
N GLY A 27 -9.56 5.55 8.54
CA GLY A 27 -9.70 6.18 7.23
C GLY A 27 -9.00 5.33 6.15
N PHE A 28 -9.59 5.27 4.96
CA PHE A 28 -9.17 4.34 3.89
C PHE A 28 -7.70 4.47 3.44
N ASN A 29 -7.02 5.54 3.83
CA ASN A 29 -5.61 5.75 3.50
C ASN A 29 -4.81 6.23 4.74
N PRO A 30 -4.56 5.33 5.70
CA PRO A 30 -3.90 5.71 6.95
C PRO A 30 -2.42 6.10 6.78
N GLY A 31 -1.78 5.72 5.67
CA GLY A 31 -0.37 5.99 5.39
C GLY A 31 0.62 5.25 6.29
N GLY A 32 1.86 5.09 5.80
CA GLY A 32 3.00 4.62 6.59
C GLY A 32 2.77 3.33 7.37
N TRP A 33 3.15 3.31 8.63
CA TRP A 33 3.05 2.15 9.52
C TRP A 33 1.61 1.68 9.76
N LEU A 34 0.65 2.61 9.79
CA LEU A 34 -0.76 2.27 9.97
C LEU A 34 -1.30 1.44 8.80
N GLN A 35 -0.84 1.70 7.58
CA GLN A 35 -1.19 0.88 6.42
C GLN A 35 -0.63 -0.54 6.54
N ILE A 36 0.62 -0.70 7.00
CA ILE A 36 1.20 -2.02 7.24
C ILE A 36 0.38 -2.80 8.28
N THR A 37 -0.10 -2.12 9.34
CA THR A 37 -0.92 -2.77 10.36
C THR A 37 -2.25 -3.28 9.81
N THR A 38 -2.87 -2.59 8.84
CA THR A 38 -4.12 -3.08 8.22
C THR A 38 -3.92 -4.39 7.46
N TYR A 39 -2.75 -4.62 6.85
CA TYR A 39 -2.42 -5.90 6.20
C TYR A 39 -2.07 -7.00 7.20
N ALA A 40 -1.39 -6.67 8.29
CA ALA A 40 -0.92 -7.65 9.28
C ALA A 40 -2.01 -8.09 10.26
N PHE A 41 -2.97 -7.23 10.55
CA PHE A 41 -3.98 -7.46 11.59
C PHE A 41 -4.86 -8.71 11.33
N PRO A 42 -5.46 -8.94 10.13
CA PRO A 42 -6.27 -10.12 9.88
C PRO A 42 -5.51 -11.45 10.03
N PRO A 43 -4.30 -11.66 9.46
CA PRO A 43 -3.56 -12.90 9.67
C PRO A 43 -3.15 -13.12 11.12
N LEU A 44 -2.84 -12.08 11.89
CA LEU A 44 -2.54 -12.21 13.32
C LEU A 44 -3.77 -12.66 14.12
N LEU A 45 -4.95 -12.11 13.83
CA LEU A 45 -6.21 -12.57 14.43
C LEU A 45 -6.53 -14.03 14.04
N THR A 46 -6.25 -14.42 12.79
CA THR A 46 -6.42 -15.80 12.32
C THR A 46 -5.52 -16.75 13.09
N LEU A 47 -4.26 -16.38 13.32
CA LEU A 47 -3.31 -17.17 14.13
C LEU A 47 -3.80 -17.30 15.58
N ALA A 48 -4.17 -16.18 16.20
CA ALA A 48 -4.65 -16.16 17.58
C ALA A 48 -5.94 -17.00 17.75
N GLY A 49 -6.95 -16.74 16.92
CA GLY A 49 -8.21 -17.50 16.96
C GLY A 49 -8.03 -18.99 16.65
N GLY A 50 -7.19 -19.32 15.66
CA GLY A 50 -6.87 -20.68 15.29
C GLY A 50 -6.15 -21.44 16.41
N ALA A 51 -5.28 -20.77 17.16
CA ALA A 51 -4.59 -21.37 18.29
C ALA A 51 -5.55 -21.89 19.37
N PHE A 52 -6.70 -21.25 19.55
CA PHE A 52 -7.75 -21.68 20.50
C PHE A 52 -8.70 -22.71 19.91
N ILE A 53 -9.04 -22.62 18.63
CA ILE A 53 -10.10 -23.41 18.00
C ILE A 53 -9.61 -24.77 17.49
N ILE A 54 -8.34 -24.86 17.09
CA ILE A 54 -7.77 -26.06 16.47
C ILE A 54 -7.07 -26.93 17.51
N ALA A 55 -7.69 -28.07 17.80
CA ALA A 55 -7.13 -29.11 18.65
C ALA A 55 -6.69 -30.32 17.77
N SER A 56 -5.53 -30.29 17.17
CA SER A 56 -5.04 -31.35 16.28
C SER A 56 -3.52 -31.52 16.37
N ARG A 57 -3.01 -32.71 16.06
CA ARG A 57 -1.56 -32.96 15.90
C ARG A 57 -0.94 -32.10 14.79
N TRP A 58 -1.76 -31.70 13.81
CA TRP A 58 -1.39 -30.85 12.69
C TRP A 58 -1.66 -29.35 12.96
N LYS A 59 -1.76 -28.96 14.23
CA LYS A 59 -2.09 -27.59 14.62
C LYS A 59 -1.16 -26.56 13.99
N ILE A 60 0.15 -26.74 14.10
CA ILE A 60 1.14 -25.76 13.63
C ILE A 60 1.12 -25.61 12.09
N PRO A 61 1.28 -26.69 11.27
CA PRO A 61 1.21 -26.55 9.82
C PRO A 61 -0.10 -25.98 9.34
N PHE A 62 -1.20 -26.32 9.98
CA PHE A 62 -2.51 -25.81 9.62
C PHE A 62 -2.67 -24.33 9.96
N LEU A 63 -2.16 -23.86 11.10
CA LEU A 63 -2.14 -22.45 11.46
C LEU A 63 -1.31 -21.61 10.47
N ILE A 64 -0.15 -22.12 10.06
CA ILE A 64 0.69 -21.47 9.04
C ILE A 64 -0.08 -21.34 7.72
N LEU A 65 -0.73 -22.41 7.28
CA LEU A 65 -1.55 -22.42 6.07
C LEU A 65 -2.71 -21.43 6.16
N MET A 66 -3.41 -21.40 7.30
CA MET A 66 -4.52 -20.46 7.53
C MET A 66 -4.06 -19.00 7.57
N ALA A 67 -2.90 -18.73 8.15
CA ALA A 67 -2.31 -17.37 8.12
C ALA A 67 -1.93 -16.96 6.69
N ALA A 68 -1.30 -17.86 5.92
CA ALA A 68 -0.97 -17.62 4.52
C ALA A 68 -2.24 -17.39 3.67
N ALA A 69 -3.28 -18.21 3.88
CA ALA A 69 -4.58 -18.04 3.22
C ALA A 69 -5.24 -16.70 3.60
N SER A 70 -5.17 -16.31 4.87
CA SER A 70 -5.66 -15.02 5.35
C SER A 70 -4.90 -13.85 4.71
N MET A 71 -3.57 -13.93 4.58
CA MET A 71 -2.78 -12.91 3.88
C MET A 71 -3.16 -12.84 2.40
N ALA A 72 -3.20 -14.00 1.71
CA ALA A 72 -3.55 -14.07 0.30
C ALA A 72 -4.95 -13.51 0.01
N PHE A 73 -5.89 -13.67 0.94
CA PHE A 73 -7.24 -13.13 0.84
C PHE A 73 -7.31 -11.64 1.16
N ASN A 74 -6.64 -11.21 2.25
CA ASN A 74 -6.77 -9.85 2.76
C ASN A 74 -5.94 -8.81 1.99
N ILE A 75 -4.80 -9.18 1.41
CA ILE A 75 -3.99 -8.22 0.63
C ILE A 75 -4.78 -7.66 -0.57
N PRO A 76 -5.36 -8.48 -1.47
CA PRO A 76 -6.17 -7.94 -2.56
C PRO A 76 -7.46 -7.26 -2.08
N LEU A 77 -8.08 -7.74 -0.99
CA LEU A 77 -9.26 -7.11 -0.40
C LEU A 77 -8.94 -5.71 0.10
N GLN A 78 -7.87 -5.54 0.87
CA GLN A 78 -7.45 -4.23 1.38
C GLN A 78 -7.07 -3.28 0.23
N ASN A 79 -6.33 -3.77 -0.75
CA ASN A 79 -6.01 -2.98 -1.94
C ASN A 79 -7.27 -2.56 -2.70
N TRP A 80 -8.23 -3.45 -2.87
CA TRP A 80 -9.51 -3.08 -3.46
C TRP A 80 -10.25 -2.03 -2.64
N LEU A 81 -10.27 -2.16 -1.31
CA LEU A 81 -10.88 -1.17 -0.41
C LEU A 81 -10.15 0.17 -0.48
N PHE A 82 -8.81 0.18 -0.44
CA PHE A 82 -8.03 1.41 -0.61
C PHE A 82 -8.36 2.09 -1.94
N HIS A 83 -8.34 1.35 -3.04
CA HIS A 83 -8.68 1.91 -4.36
C HIS A 83 -10.18 2.13 -4.56
N SER A 84 -11.06 1.63 -3.69
CA SER A 84 -12.49 1.90 -3.79
C SER A 84 -12.88 3.27 -3.25
N ALA A 85 -12.08 3.79 -2.32
CA ALA A 85 -12.21 5.16 -1.85
C ALA A 85 -11.53 6.16 -2.81
N ASP A 86 -10.67 5.67 -3.71
CA ASP A 86 -9.79 6.47 -4.55
C ASP A 86 -10.18 6.35 -6.03
N GLU A 87 -11.31 6.96 -6.39
CA GLU A 87 -11.46 7.45 -7.76
C GLU A 87 -10.35 8.48 -8.01
N VAL A 88 -9.78 8.47 -9.23
CA VAL A 88 -8.87 9.53 -9.65
C VAL A 88 -9.63 10.85 -9.58
N VAL A 89 -9.36 11.64 -8.56
CA VAL A 89 -10.05 12.92 -8.35
C VAL A 89 -9.40 13.95 -9.28
N ARG A 90 -10.21 14.63 -10.06
CA ARG A 90 -9.77 15.73 -10.89
C ARG A 90 -9.81 17.03 -10.11
N TYR A 91 -8.67 17.66 -9.96
CA TYR A 91 -8.53 18.99 -9.38
C TYR A 91 -8.16 20.00 -10.46
N HIS A 92 -8.69 21.19 -10.36
CA HIS A 92 -8.32 22.27 -11.27
C HIS A 92 -6.87 22.73 -10.98
N ALA A 93 -6.55 22.89 -9.70
CA ALA A 93 -5.23 23.29 -9.25
C ALA A 93 -4.78 22.46 -8.02
N VAL A 94 -3.47 22.46 -7.74
CA VAL A 94 -2.91 21.77 -6.54
C VAL A 94 -3.47 22.36 -5.24
N THR A 95 -3.79 23.63 -5.22
CA THR A 95 -4.39 24.33 -4.08
C THR A 95 -5.73 23.72 -3.62
N ASP A 96 -6.45 23.08 -4.53
CA ASP A 96 -7.73 22.43 -4.22
C ASP A 96 -7.52 21.21 -3.30
N LEU A 97 -6.32 20.61 -3.32
CA LEU A 97 -5.93 19.53 -2.38
C LEU A 97 -5.89 20.01 -0.92
N TYR A 98 -5.61 21.28 -0.67
CA TYR A 98 -5.51 21.82 0.68
C TYR A 98 -6.87 22.11 1.28
N ASN A 99 -7.80 22.53 0.43
CA ASN A 99 -9.12 23.02 0.83
C ASN A 99 -10.15 21.90 0.97
N GLY A 100 -9.92 20.76 0.30
CA GLY A 100 -10.96 19.74 0.13
C GLY A 100 -11.08 18.70 1.24
N GLY A 101 -10.17 18.66 2.22
CA GLY A 101 -10.18 17.60 3.26
C GLY A 101 -10.13 16.17 2.66
N ASN A 102 -9.95 16.07 1.35
CA ASN A 102 -10.03 14.82 0.61
C ASN A 102 -8.67 14.09 0.67
N ASN A 103 -8.65 12.93 1.28
CA ASN A 103 -7.47 12.07 1.38
C ASN A 103 -7.28 11.21 0.12
N ALA A 104 -7.71 11.67 -1.06
CA ALA A 104 -7.51 10.96 -2.32
C ALA A 104 -6.04 10.58 -2.50
N LEU A 105 -5.82 9.34 -2.93
CA LEU A 105 -4.47 8.82 -3.20
C LEU A 105 -4.04 9.18 -4.63
N TYR A 106 -5.00 9.15 -5.58
CA TYR A 106 -4.76 9.41 -6.99
C TYR A 106 -5.53 10.63 -7.46
N PHE A 107 -4.87 11.49 -8.20
CA PHE A 107 -5.47 12.72 -8.70
C PHE A 107 -4.83 13.20 -10.00
N THR A 108 -5.59 14.00 -10.75
CA THR A 108 -5.11 14.74 -11.92
C THR A 108 -5.27 16.22 -11.67
N PHE A 109 -4.41 17.02 -12.31
CA PHE A 109 -4.49 18.46 -12.29
C PHE A 109 -4.65 18.99 -13.71
N ASP A 110 -5.48 20.00 -13.87
CA ASP A 110 -5.60 20.71 -15.15
C ASP A 110 -4.36 21.58 -15.39
N THR A 111 -3.82 22.18 -14.30
CA THR A 111 -2.65 23.04 -14.35
C THR A 111 -1.62 22.61 -13.30
N LEU A 112 -0.51 22.05 -13.76
CA LEU A 112 0.65 21.72 -12.93
C LEU A 112 1.92 21.90 -13.75
N GLU A 113 2.75 22.88 -13.40
CA GLU A 113 4.06 23.09 -13.98
C GLU A 113 5.13 22.55 -13.04
N VAL A 114 5.93 21.56 -13.49
CA VAL A 114 7.01 20.97 -12.71
C VAL A 114 8.37 21.45 -13.22
N ASP A 115 9.14 22.07 -12.34
CA ASP A 115 10.49 22.51 -12.68
C ASP A 115 11.55 21.46 -12.31
N TYR A 116 11.79 20.53 -13.22
CA TYR A 116 12.80 19.48 -13.04
C TYR A 116 14.23 20.00 -13.02
N ALA A 117 14.51 21.23 -13.54
CA ALA A 117 15.83 21.83 -13.50
C ALA A 117 16.24 22.24 -12.07
N ARG A 118 15.27 22.56 -11.22
CA ARG A 118 15.46 22.91 -9.80
C ARG A 118 15.28 21.75 -8.84
N ARG A 119 15.38 20.53 -9.32
CA ARG A 119 15.29 19.34 -8.46
C ARG A 119 16.33 19.41 -7.34
N SER A 120 15.91 19.02 -6.15
CA SER A 120 16.77 18.80 -4.99
C SER A 120 16.86 17.32 -4.69
N SER A 121 17.98 16.86 -4.16
CA SER A 121 18.17 15.46 -3.83
C SER A 121 18.99 15.26 -2.56
N VAL A 122 18.74 14.14 -1.89
CA VAL A 122 19.51 13.68 -0.74
C VAL A 122 19.82 12.19 -0.90
N THR A 123 21.00 11.79 -0.49
CA THR A 123 21.38 10.38 -0.39
C THR A 123 21.35 9.98 1.08
N VAL A 124 20.57 8.96 1.41
CA VAL A 124 20.43 8.40 2.75
C VAL A 124 21.04 7.00 2.76
N THR A 125 21.96 6.73 3.67
CA THR A 125 22.53 5.40 3.85
C THR A 125 21.76 4.70 4.96
N ARG A 126 21.20 3.54 4.64
CA ARG A 126 20.49 2.67 5.62
C ARG A 126 21.21 1.35 5.75
N GLU A 127 21.31 0.85 6.97
CA GLU A 127 21.79 -0.50 7.24
C GLU A 127 20.67 -1.49 6.92
N VAL A 128 20.93 -2.43 6.03
CA VAL A 128 19.99 -3.47 5.62
C VAL A 128 20.58 -4.83 6.01
N THR A 129 19.82 -5.63 6.72
CA THR A 129 20.22 -6.98 7.06
C THR A 129 19.81 -7.95 5.94
N ARG A 130 20.78 -8.53 5.27
CA ARG A 130 20.59 -9.53 4.22
C ARG A 130 20.78 -10.94 4.77
N SER A 131 19.79 -11.81 4.55
CA SER A 131 19.92 -13.23 4.87
C SER A 131 20.82 -13.91 3.84
N MET A 132 21.86 -14.60 4.32
CA MET A 132 22.83 -15.35 3.50
C MET A 132 22.56 -16.88 3.52
N GLY A 133 21.38 -17.31 3.96
CA GLY A 133 21.00 -18.71 4.16
C GLY A 133 21.45 -19.27 5.52
N ARG A 134 20.79 -20.36 6.00
CA ARG A 134 21.04 -21.07 7.27
C ARG A 134 21.58 -20.20 8.41
N HIS A 135 20.76 -19.26 8.89
CA HIS A 135 21.02 -18.40 10.07
C HIS A 135 22.23 -17.45 9.98
N ARG A 136 22.74 -17.18 8.79
CA ARG A 136 23.78 -16.17 8.60
C ARG A 136 23.13 -14.87 8.08
N TYR A 137 23.38 -13.79 8.82
CA TYR A 137 22.91 -12.45 8.46
C TYR A 137 24.14 -11.56 8.23
N ARG A 138 24.12 -10.84 7.13
CA ARG A 138 25.13 -9.81 6.84
C ARG A 138 24.46 -8.46 6.87
N LYS A 139 25.07 -7.52 7.57
CA LYS A 139 24.70 -6.12 7.56
C LYS A 139 25.36 -5.45 6.37
N GLU A 140 24.59 -4.89 5.49
CA GLU A 140 25.06 -4.14 4.33
C GLU A 140 24.54 -2.72 4.41
N GLN A 141 25.41 -1.74 4.10
CA GLN A 141 24.99 -0.37 3.95
C GLN A 141 24.47 -0.15 2.53
N LYS A 142 23.21 0.24 2.42
CA LYS A 142 22.57 0.55 1.14
C LYS A 142 22.26 2.03 1.04
N GLN A 143 22.67 2.63 -0.07
CA GLN A 143 22.38 4.03 -0.36
C GLN A 143 21.06 4.15 -1.11
N TYR A 144 20.21 5.05 -0.64
CA TYR A 144 18.94 5.42 -1.23
C TYR A 144 18.98 6.88 -1.65
N HIS A 145 18.54 7.16 -2.87
CA HIS A 145 18.50 8.51 -3.42
C HIS A 145 17.07 9.01 -3.44
N PHE A 146 16.81 10.05 -2.68
CA PHE A 146 15.53 10.75 -2.65
C PHE A 146 15.67 12.07 -3.40
N SER A 147 14.75 12.33 -4.31
CA SER A 147 14.79 13.54 -5.13
C SER A 147 13.38 14.11 -5.28
N VAL A 148 13.28 15.44 -5.24
CA VAL A 148 12.03 16.17 -5.43
C VAL A 148 12.25 17.36 -6.36
N ALA A 149 11.23 17.69 -7.15
CA ALA A 149 11.18 18.87 -8.01
C ALA A 149 10.01 19.76 -7.58
N PRO A 150 10.19 21.10 -7.52
CA PRO A 150 9.11 22.00 -7.16
C PRO A 150 8.06 22.06 -8.28
N ALA A 151 6.79 22.14 -7.87
CA ALA A 151 5.66 22.28 -8.78
C ALA A 151 4.80 23.50 -8.42
N PHE A 152 4.30 24.15 -9.46
CA PHE A 152 3.60 25.41 -9.42
C PHE A 152 2.26 25.30 -10.16
N THR A 153 1.30 26.14 -9.79
CA THR A 153 -0.02 26.19 -10.44
C THR A 153 -0.09 27.18 -11.59
N ASP A 154 0.85 28.16 -11.63
CA ASP A 154 0.79 29.27 -12.57
C ASP A 154 1.94 29.19 -13.56
N SER A 155 1.65 29.35 -14.84
CA SER A 155 2.64 29.49 -15.92
C SER A 155 3.23 30.92 -15.97
N LEU A 156 3.89 31.35 -14.89
CA LEU A 156 4.58 32.64 -14.90
C LEU A 156 5.97 32.54 -15.58
N PRO A 157 6.50 33.64 -16.10
CA PRO A 157 7.83 33.67 -16.74
C PRO A 157 8.94 33.17 -15.82
N ARG A 158 9.86 32.36 -16.35
CA ARG A 158 10.93 31.65 -15.60
C ARG A 158 11.82 32.57 -14.74
N HIS A 159 11.95 33.85 -15.05
CA HIS A 159 12.80 34.79 -14.31
C HIS A 159 12.24 35.24 -12.95
N LYS A 160 10.95 34.89 -12.62
CA LYS A 160 10.32 35.22 -11.34
C LYS A 160 10.19 34.02 -10.40
N TYR A 161 10.89 32.92 -10.66
CA TYR A 161 10.73 31.66 -9.88
C TYR A 161 11.16 31.74 -8.42
N GLU A 162 12.06 32.65 -8.04
CA GLU A 162 12.54 32.76 -6.67
C GLU A 162 11.48 33.30 -5.69
N GLU A 163 10.50 34.03 -6.21
CA GLU A 163 9.40 34.62 -5.45
C GLU A 163 8.14 33.73 -5.44
N ARG A 164 8.18 32.61 -6.16
CA ARG A 164 7.01 31.72 -6.27
C ARG A 164 6.94 30.74 -5.11
N GLU A 165 5.75 30.62 -4.57
CA GLU A 165 5.46 29.60 -3.58
C GLU A 165 5.28 28.24 -4.25
N VAL A 166 6.07 27.24 -3.81
CA VAL A 166 5.94 25.85 -4.26
C VAL A 166 4.62 25.30 -3.72
N LYS A 167 3.77 24.80 -4.61
CA LYS A 167 2.46 24.27 -4.27
C LYS A 167 2.46 22.75 -4.11
N ALA A 168 3.38 22.04 -4.75
CA ALA A 168 3.61 20.62 -4.53
C ALA A 168 5.07 20.26 -4.81
N TRP A 169 5.50 19.09 -4.33
CA TRP A 169 6.80 18.52 -4.61
C TRP A 169 6.62 17.22 -5.41
N VAL A 170 7.16 17.19 -6.61
CA VAL A 170 7.04 16.04 -7.51
C VAL A 170 8.29 15.17 -7.43
N ILE A 171 8.10 13.87 -7.21
CA ILE A 171 9.17 12.88 -7.24
C ILE A 171 9.53 12.62 -8.71
N PRO A 172 10.76 12.92 -9.17
CA PRO A 172 11.17 12.63 -10.53
C PRO A 172 11.26 11.10 -10.74
N VAL A 173 10.45 10.59 -11.64
CA VAL A 173 10.48 9.16 -12.03
C VAL A 173 11.11 9.05 -13.41
N ARG A 174 12.03 8.10 -13.59
CA ARG A 174 12.53 7.77 -14.94
C ARG A 174 11.37 7.21 -15.77
N HIS A 175 11.11 7.84 -16.87
CA HIS A 175 10.09 7.41 -17.83
C HIS A 175 10.71 7.31 -19.23
N GLU A 176 10.09 6.54 -20.08
CA GLU A 176 10.44 6.50 -21.49
C GLU A 176 9.99 7.78 -22.19
N LYS A 177 10.83 8.28 -23.11
CA LYS A 177 10.50 9.51 -23.85
C LYS A 177 9.15 9.36 -24.56
N GLY A 178 8.26 10.32 -24.32
CA GLY A 178 6.94 10.35 -24.98
C GLY A 178 5.78 9.78 -24.18
N GLN A 179 6.01 9.22 -22.97
CA GLN A 179 4.92 8.82 -22.10
C GLN A 179 4.30 10.04 -21.42
N ALA A 180 2.97 10.17 -21.52
CA ALA A 180 2.22 11.18 -20.80
C ALA A 180 1.94 10.73 -19.35
N VAL A 181 1.86 11.68 -18.43
CA VAL A 181 1.40 11.43 -17.06
C VAL A 181 -0.08 11.08 -17.11
N VAL A 182 -0.44 9.92 -16.58
CA VAL A 182 -1.84 9.46 -16.49
C VAL A 182 -2.52 10.09 -15.27
N CYS A 183 -1.85 10.03 -14.13
CA CYS A 183 -2.28 10.68 -12.88
C CYS A 183 -1.09 10.87 -11.96
N TYR A 184 -1.34 11.51 -10.82
CA TYR A 184 -0.39 11.63 -9.72
C TYR A 184 -0.85 10.80 -8.53
N GLU A 185 0.10 10.19 -7.84
CA GLU A 185 -0.11 9.48 -6.59
C GLU A 185 0.46 10.29 -5.43
N ARG A 186 -0.26 10.43 -4.34
CA ARG A 186 0.25 11.02 -3.11
C ARG A 186 1.32 10.11 -2.50
N CYS A 187 2.50 10.65 -2.22
CA CYS A 187 3.53 9.91 -1.51
C CYS A 187 3.15 9.78 -0.04
N ILE A 188 3.14 8.54 0.47
CA ILE A 188 2.84 8.22 1.87
C ILE A 188 3.99 7.52 2.58
N PHE A 189 5.04 7.14 1.84
CA PHE A 189 6.21 6.44 2.38
C PHE A 189 7.46 7.32 2.30
N ASP A 190 8.40 7.09 3.20
CA ASP A 190 9.71 7.77 3.23
C ASP A 190 9.61 9.32 3.29
N LEU A 191 8.52 9.85 3.84
CA LEU A 191 8.25 11.29 3.88
C LEU A 191 9.38 12.08 4.53
N ASP A 192 9.98 11.56 5.62
CA ASP A 192 11.08 12.20 6.32
C ASP A 192 12.33 12.38 5.44
N ASP A 193 12.61 11.41 4.55
CA ASP A 193 13.75 11.47 3.66
C ASP A 193 13.49 12.40 2.46
N TYR A 194 12.26 12.43 1.95
CA TYR A 194 11.86 13.46 0.99
C TYR A 194 11.87 14.86 1.61
N GLN A 195 11.46 15.00 2.87
CA GLN A 195 11.54 16.29 3.58
C GLN A 195 12.98 16.80 3.66
N LYS A 196 13.96 15.92 3.94
CA LYS A 196 15.38 16.31 3.90
C LYS A 196 15.83 16.81 2.51
N ALA A 197 15.24 16.26 1.43
CA ALA A 197 15.52 16.76 0.08
C ALA A 197 14.85 18.12 -0.16
N ILE A 198 13.64 18.34 0.37
CA ILE A 198 12.94 19.64 0.32
C ILE A 198 13.74 20.71 1.07
N ASP A 199 14.21 20.40 2.28
CA ASP A 199 14.98 21.34 3.11
C ASP A 199 16.30 21.79 2.45
N ARG A 200 16.87 20.95 1.58
CA ARG A 200 18.03 21.27 0.76
C ARG A 200 17.70 22.06 -0.50
N SER A 201 16.44 22.21 -0.84
CA SER A 201 16.00 22.96 -2.01
C SER A 201 16.36 24.43 -1.89
N ARG A 202 16.61 25.05 -3.03
CA ARG A 202 16.78 26.52 -3.14
C ARG A 202 15.43 27.25 -3.07
N CYS A 203 14.32 26.55 -3.26
CA CYS A 203 12.98 27.12 -3.16
C CYS A 203 12.59 27.28 -1.68
N LYS A 204 12.72 28.51 -1.16
CA LYS A 204 12.47 28.82 0.25
C LYS A 204 10.99 29.02 0.56
N LEU A 205 10.22 29.51 -0.42
CA LEU A 205 8.78 29.70 -0.27
C LEU A 205 8.05 28.44 -0.70
N HIS A 206 7.49 27.71 0.24
CA HIS A 206 6.63 26.57 -0.03
C HIS A 206 5.43 26.57 0.91
N HIS A 207 4.31 26.11 0.41
CA HIS A 207 3.11 25.98 1.24
C HIS A 207 3.35 24.93 2.33
N PRO A 208 2.98 25.17 3.62
CA PRO A 208 3.23 24.24 4.71
C PRO A 208 2.63 22.84 4.48
N GLN A 209 1.53 22.76 3.72
CA GLN A 209 0.83 21.53 3.37
C GLN A 209 1.15 21.04 1.95
N ALA A 210 2.21 21.56 1.31
CA ALA A 210 2.58 21.15 -0.03
C ALA A 210 2.77 19.62 -0.10
N PRO A 211 1.92 18.88 -0.84
CA PRO A 211 2.01 17.44 -0.90
C PRO A 211 3.24 17.00 -1.69
N ILE A 212 3.77 15.85 -1.30
CA ILE A 212 4.77 15.13 -2.10
C ILE A 212 3.99 14.16 -2.98
N ILE A 213 4.16 14.28 -4.31
CA ILE A 213 3.40 13.54 -5.30
C ILE A 213 4.33 12.84 -6.29
N ARG A 214 3.88 11.70 -6.79
CA ARG A 214 4.62 10.89 -7.78
C ARG A 214 3.80 10.79 -9.07
N PRO A 215 4.36 11.16 -10.25
CA PRO A 215 3.67 10.97 -11.51
C PRO A 215 3.64 9.48 -11.89
N LEU A 216 2.50 9.02 -12.37
CA LEU A 216 2.28 7.69 -12.91
C LEU A 216 2.12 7.79 -14.43
N TYR A 217 2.99 7.09 -15.16
CA TYR A 217 3.06 7.11 -16.63
C TYR A 217 2.46 5.87 -17.28
N SER A 218 2.34 4.78 -16.55
CA SER A 218 1.73 3.55 -17.01
C SER A 218 0.37 3.34 -16.34
N GLN A 219 -0.42 2.45 -16.91
CA GLN A 219 -1.65 2.01 -16.26
C GLN A 219 -1.32 1.52 -14.84
N PHE A 220 -1.89 2.15 -13.86
CA PHE A 220 -1.88 1.64 -12.50
C PHE A 220 -3.03 0.63 -12.34
N ILE A 221 -2.90 -0.27 -11.39
CA ILE A 221 -3.96 -1.24 -11.13
C ILE A 221 -5.20 -0.50 -10.61
N THR A 222 -6.25 -0.51 -11.42
CA THR A 222 -7.51 0.16 -11.10
C THR A 222 -8.29 -0.59 -10.03
N ARG A 223 -9.26 0.08 -9.41
CA ARG A 223 -10.22 -0.55 -8.49
C ARG A 223 -10.85 -1.81 -9.08
N GLN A 224 -11.21 -1.79 -10.37
CA GLN A 224 -11.86 -2.93 -11.02
C GLN A 224 -10.90 -4.11 -11.17
N GLU A 225 -9.63 -3.84 -11.49
CA GLU A 225 -8.60 -4.87 -11.58
C GLU A 225 -8.32 -5.48 -10.20
N TRP A 226 -8.20 -4.66 -9.15
CA TRP A 226 -8.05 -5.16 -7.78
C TRP A 226 -9.25 -5.97 -7.33
N LYS A 227 -10.48 -5.59 -7.71
CA LYS A 227 -11.69 -6.40 -7.47
C LYS A 227 -11.60 -7.75 -8.17
N GLY A 228 -11.16 -7.78 -9.43
CA GLY A 228 -10.94 -9.01 -10.17
C GLY A 228 -9.91 -9.92 -9.52
N ILE A 229 -8.76 -9.36 -9.12
CA ILE A 229 -7.70 -10.08 -8.41
C ILE A 229 -8.25 -10.65 -7.09
N PHE A 230 -8.96 -9.86 -6.30
CA PHE A 230 -9.56 -10.29 -5.04
C PHE A 230 -10.52 -11.47 -5.25
N LEU A 231 -11.43 -11.38 -6.20
CA LEU A 231 -12.41 -12.45 -6.46
C LEU A 231 -11.73 -13.75 -6.91
N ASN A 232 -10.72 -13.66 -7.77
CA ASN A 232 -9.96 -14.83 -8.22
C ASN A 232 -9.17 -15.47 -7.07
N VAL A 233 -8.47 -14.68 -6.27
CA VAL A 233 -7.73 -15.18 -5.11
C VAL A 233 -8.67 -15.76 -4.07
N ALA A 234 -9.80 -15.10 -3.79
CA ALA A 234 -10.81 -15.61 -2.86
C ALA A 234 -11.33 -16.99 -3.31
N TRP A 235 -11.64 -17.14 -4.60
CA TRP A 235 -12.09 -18.42 -5.16
C TRP A 235 -11.04 -19.52 -5.02
N ILE A 236 -9.76 -19.23 -5.35
CA ILE A 236 -8.67 -20.20 -5.21
C ILE A 236 -8.49 -20.60 -3.73
N VAL A 237 -8.41 -19.63 -2.82
CA VAL A 237 -8.23 -19.87 -1.39
C VAL A 237 -9.36 -20.74 -0.84
N LEU A 238 -10.61 -20.40 -1.13
CA LEU A 238 -11.77 -21.17 -0.69
C LEU A 238 -11.76 -22.59 -1.26
N SER A 239 -11.44 -22.76 -2.55
CA SER A 239 -11.37 -24.07 -3.19
C SER A 239 -10.30 -24.95 -2.54
N VAL A 240 -9.10 -24.42 -2.29
CA VAL A 240 -8.01 -25.13 -1.62
C VAL A 240 -8.41 -25.55 -0.20
N LEU A 241 -9.03 -24.65 0.56
CA LEU A 241 -9.49 -24.95 1.94
C LEU A 241 -10.57 -26.01 1.95
N ILE A 242 -11.51 -26.00 0.99
CA ILE A 242 -12.56 -27.02 0.87
C ILE A 242 -11.93 -28.38 0.58
N VAL A 243 -11.03 -28.48 -0.41
CA VAL A 243 -10.34 -29.73 -0.77
C VAL A 243 -9.55 -30.29 0.42
N LEU A 244 -8.76 -29.46 1.08
CA LEU A 244 -7.99 -29.87 2.25
C LEU A 244 -8.91 -30.35 3.37
N GLY A 245 -10.02 -29.67 3.60
CA GLY A 245 -10.99 -30.08 4.58
C GLY A 245 -11.63 -31.44 4.28
N VAL A 246 -11.96 -31.72 3.01
CA VAL A 246 -12.46 -33.03 2.58
C VAL A 246 -11.44 -34.12 2.84
N ILE A 247 -10.16 -33.88 2.47
CA ILE A 247 -9.05 -34.82 2.66
C ILE A 247 -8.86 -35.13 4.17
N LEU A 248 -8.78 -34.09 4.99
CA LEU A 248 -8.60 -34.26 6.45
C LEU A 248 -9.75 -35.02 7.10
N ASN A 249 -10.97 -34.74 6.65
CA ASN A 249 -12.16 -35.44 7.17
C ASN A 249 -12.18 -36.90 6.75
N TYR A 250 -11.85 -37.22 5.50
CA TYR A 250 -11.72 -38.59 5.01
C TYR A 250 -10.66 -39.39 5.77
N GLN A 251 -9.50 -38.76 6.06
CA GLN A 251 -8.47 -39.42 6.86
C GLN A 251 -8.90 -39.63 8.32
N ALA A 252 -9.70 -38.74 8.88
CA ALA A 252 -10.23 -38.90 10.25
C ALA A 252 -11.24 -40.03 10.33
N ASP A 253 -12.09 -40.23 9.32
CA ASP A 253 -13.08 -41.31 9.29
C ASP A 253 -12.43 -42.69 9.10
N ARG A 254 -11.35 -42.80 8.28
CA ARG A 254 -10.57 -44.04 8.13
C ARG A 254 -9.83 -44.49 9.39
N ARG A 255 -9.54 -43.59 10.33
CA ARG A 255 -8.84 -43.91 11.58
C ARG A 255 -9.80 -44.35 12.68
N LYS A 256 -11.12 -44.22 12.47
CA LYS A 256 -12.16 -44.62 13.40
C LYS A 256 -12.77 -45.99 13.04
N ALA A 257 -12.56 -46.42 11.80
CA ALA A 257 -12.91 -47.77 11.32
C ALA A 257 -11.75 -48.75 11.51
#